data_bfc037efa61fe015137c71bf5a9c4f5c
#
_entry.id   bfc037efa61fe015137c71bf5a9c4f5c
#
_cell.length_a   1.000
_cell.length_b   1.000
_cell.length_c   1.000
_cell.angle_alpha   90.00
_cell.angle_beta   90.00
_cell.angle_gamma   90.00
#
_symmetry.space_group_name_H-M   'P 1'
#
loop_
_entity.id
_entity.type
_entity.pdbx_description
1 polymer ?
#
loop_
_entity_poly.entity_id
_entity_poly.type
_entity_poly.pdbx_seq_one_letter_code
_entity_poly.pdbx_strand_id
1 'polypeptide(L)'
;MGVIDAPQWLLPAYVRSVRALGASAPVEDIGQSGRALIEMWSSPDRHFHNLKHAINMLARVDELADESHDPDMIRMATWYHGCIFSSASEQTYRRNGGEDEVASAAYAAGDLHKLGLPDATVDRICALILNLKHHSLPHNDIDALALNDADLGALAVEPQQYKRYRRMVREEYAHIPVEDYLRARLTIITRLLDREMLFSSPLGQRWERPARQNLQAEKQRLTDELARMRPVDADAEVDAGTGGDAPPTSRDAAPPVQRPSAAGRSGPVDAGDSTTPGGRSGQESRGRSASGSPLPFPASALPKRSPASASSPRTPANGVEVAAAPPSFPP
;
A
#
# COMPACT_ATOMS: atom_id res chain seq x y z
N MET A 1 -13.35 15.45 17.52
CA MET A 1 -13.23 15.25 16.04
C MET A 1 -14.60 15.52 15.45
N GLY A 2 -14.72 16.40 14.45
CA GLY A 2 -16.00 16.64 13.81
C GLY A 2 -16.40 15.40 13.01
N VAL A 3 -17.66 15.02 13.14
CA VAL A 3 -18.31 14.05 12.25
C VAL A 3 -18.07 14.56 10.82
N ILE A 4 -17.51 13.73 9.96
CA ILE A 4 -17.39 14.08 8.54
C ILE A 4 -18.78 13.96 7.98
N ASP A 5 -19.51 15.08 7.85
CA ASP A 5 -20.80 15.09 7.20
C ASP A 5 -20.63 14.64 5.75
N ALA A 6 -21.27 13.53 5.39
CA ALA A 6 -21.26 13.03 4.03
C ALA A 6 -21.88 14.08 3.10
N PRO A 7 -21.21 14.47 1.99
CA PRO A 7 -21.80 15.41 1.04
C PRO A 7 -23.14 14.90 0.51
N GLN A 8 -24.09 15.79 0.33
CA GLN A 8 -25.46 15.43 -0.11
C GLN A 8 -25.52 14.68 -1.45
N TRP A 9 -24.53 14.89 -2.33
CA TRP A 9 -24.44 14.21 -3.62
C TRP A 9 -23.94 12.75 -3.54
N LEU A 10 -23.28 12.37 -2.42
CA LEU A 10 -22.51 11.12 -2.31
C LEU A 10 -23.43 9.89 -2.36
N LEU A 11 -24.48 9.84 -1.54
CA LEU A 11 -25.43 8.74 -1.54
C LEU A 11 -26.22 8.62 -2.86
N PRO A 12 -26.75 9.71 -3.45
CA PRO A 12 -27.33 9.64 -4.79
C PRO A 12 -26.36 9.14 -5.87
N ALA A 13 -25.06 9.45 -5.79
CA ALA A 13 -24.06 8.93 -6.72
C ALA A 13 -23.91 7.41 -6.59
N TYR A 14 -23.80 6.88 -5.36
CA TYR A 14 -23.81 5.44 -5.09
C TYR A 14 -25.03 4.76 -5.72
N VAL A 15 -26.22 5.26 -5.43
CA VAL A 15 -27.48 4.68 -5.95
C VAL A 15 -27.49 4.65 -7.49
N ARG A 16 -27.01 5.72 -8.15
CA ARG A 16 -26.95 5.76 -9.63
C ARG A 16 -26.02 4.68 -10.17
N SER A 17 -24.80 4.53 -9.62
CA SER A 17 -23.83 3.55 -10.09
C SER A 17 -24.33 2.11 -9.87
N VAL A 18 -24.89 1.81 -8.70
CA VAL A 18 -25.46 0.48 -8.41
C VAL A 18 -26.60 0.16 -9.40
N ARG A 19 -27.48 1.12 -9.69
CA ARG A 19 -28.54 0.93 -10.70
C ARG A 19 -28.04 0.77 -12.12
N ALA A 20 -27.02 1.54 -12.52
CA ALA A 20 -26.39 1.43 -13.83
C ALA A 20 -25.79 0.04 -14.06
N LEU A 21 -25.30 -0.60 -13.00
CA LEU A 21 -24.77 -1.96 -13.00
C LEU A 21 -25.83 -3.07 -12.99
N GLY A 22 -27.13 -2.70 -13.02
CA GLY A 22 -28.21 -3.66 -13.20
C GLY A 22 -28.84 -4.19 -11.90
N ALA A 23 -28.66 -3.50 -10.78
CA ALA A 23 -29.30 -3.88 -9.51
C ALA A 23 -30.84 -3.92 -9.64
N SER A 24 -31.46 -5.00 -9.16
CA SER A 24 -32.89 -5.20 -9.18
C SER A 24 -33.60 -4.81 -7.86
N ALA A 25 -32.85 -4.58 -6.80
CA ALA A 25 -33.38 -4.18 -5.48
C ALA A 25 -34.08 -2.81 -5.53
N PRO A 26 -35.04 -2.55 -4.63
CA PRO A 26 -35.65 -1.25 -4.44
C PRO A 26 -34.60 -0.16 -4.13
N VAL A 27 -34.89 1.08 -4.57
CA VAL A 27 -33.97 2.21 -4.35
C VAL A 27 -33.70 2.45 -2.86
N GLU A 28 -34.66 2.14 -2.00
CA GLU A 28 -34.51 2.28 -0.55
C GLU A 28 -33.46 1.32 0.02
N ASP A 29 -33.44 0.05 -0.44
CA ASP A 29 -32.48 -0.96 -0.02
C ASP A 29 -31.08 -0.61 -0.53
N ILE A 30 -30.96 -0.14 -1.78
CA ILE A 30 -29.70 0.39 -2.32
C ILE A 30 -29.22 1.58 -1.48
N GLY A 31 -30.11 2.50 -1.15
CA GLY A 31 -29.79 3.65 -0.29
C GLY A 31 -29.37 3.23 1.11
N GLN A 32 -29.92 2.16 1.68
CA GLN A 32 -29.53 1.64 2.99
C GLN A 32 -28.10 1.06 2.94
N SER A 33 -27.78 0.27 1.91
CA SER A 33 -26.42 -0.23 1.70
C SER A 33 -25.39 0.92 1.60
N GLY A 34 -25.69 1.95 0.81
CA GLY A 34 -24.80 3.13 0.71
C GLY A 34 -24.62 3.87 2.04
N ARG A 35 -25.67 3.99 2.85
CA ARG A 35 -25.58 4.56 4.22
C ARG A 35 -24.70 3.72 5.13
N ALA A 36 -24.81 2.39 5.08
CA ALA A 36 -23.96 1.49 5.85
C ALA A 36 -22.49 1.65 5.49
N LEU A 37 -22.16 1.75 4.20
CA LEU A 37 -20.79 2.03 3.76
C LEU A 37 -20.28 3.39 4.25
N ILE A 38 -21.09 4.45 4.18
CA ILE A 38 -20.73 5.77 4.70
C ILE A 38 -20.41 5.68 6.21
N GLU A 39 -21.20 4.93 6.96
CA GLU A 39 -20.97 4.71 8.40
C GLU A 39 -19.66 3.97 8.64
N MET A 40 -19.37 2.89 7.90
CA MET A 40 -18.12 2.13 8.01
C MET A 40 -16.90 3.00 7.69
N TRP A 41 -16.96 3.83 6.64
CA TRP A 41 -15.90 4.77 6.30
C TRP A 41 -15.78 5.95 7.28
N SER A 42 -16.80 6.21 8.10
CA SER A 42 -16.82 7.29 9.09
C SER A 42 -16.44 6.84 10.50
N SER A 43 -15.96 5.61 10.66
CA SER A 43 -15.55 5.06 11.95
C SER A 43 -14.46 5.94 12.59
N PRO A 44 -14.52 6.20 13.92
CA PRO A 44 -13.67 7.18 14.59
C PRO A 44 -12.19 6.79 14.69
N ASP A 45 -11.85 5.54 14.49
CA ASP A 45 -10.48 5.00 14.46
C ASP A 45 -9.77 5.22 13.11
N ARG A 46 -10.49 5.72 12.09
CA ARG A 46 -9.99 6.02 10.77
C ARG A 46 -9.53 7.47 10.66
N HIS A 47 -8.22 7.71 10.63
CA HIS A 47 -7.69 9.06 10.51
C HIS A 47 -7.43 9.46 9.06
N PHE A 48 -6.81 8.58 8.27
CA PHE A 48 -6.59 8.75 6.83
C PHE A 48 -7.56 7.91 5.99
N HIS A 49 -7.69 6.59 6.29
CA HIS A 49 -8.58 5.67 5.56
C HIS A 49 -10.05 5.84 6.01
N ASN A 50 -10.57 7.05 5.86
CA ASN A 50 -11.90 7.49 6.25
C ASN A 50 -12.75 7.89 5.03
N LEU A 51 -13.98 8.35 5.26
CA LEU A 51 -14.90 8.76 4.20
C LEU A 51 -14.30 9.77 3.23
N LYS A 52 -13.41 10.67 3.69
CA LYS A 52 -12.75 11.64 2.82
C LYS A 52 -11.76 10.98 1.86
N HIS A 53 -11.07 9.91 2.29
CA HIS A 53 -10.22 9.10 1.41
C HIS A 53 -11.05 8.48 0.29
N ALA A 54 -12.16 7.80 0.63
CA ALA A 54 -13.05 7.20 -0.37
C ALA A 54 -13.60 8.25 -1.36
N ILE A 55 -14.02 9.43 -0.88
CA ILE A 55 -14.48 10.53 -1.74
C ILE A 55 -13.36 11.02 -2.68
N ASN A 56 -12.15 11.21 -2.18
CA ASN A 56 -11.03 11.65 -2.99
C ASN A 56 -10.63 10.60 -4.03
N MET A 57 -10.74 9.31 -3.68
CA MET A 57 -10.48 8.23 -4.61
C MET A 57 -11.56 8.17 -5.71
N LEU A 58 -12.85 8.31 -5.35
CA LEU A 58 -13.94 8.44 -6.33
C LEU A 58 -13.72 9.60 -7.30
N ALA A 59 -13.29 10.75 -6.80
CA ALA A 59 -12.96 11.89 -7.68
C ALA A 59 -11.83 11.57 -8.67
N ARG A 60 -10.81 10.81 -8.25
CA ARG A 60 -9.73 10.36 -9.15
C ARG A 60 -10.22 9.31 -10.15
N VAL A 61 -11.10 8.40 -9.75
CA VAL A 61 -11.76 7.48 -10.67
C VAL A 61 -12.53 8.26 -11.75
N ASP A 62 -13.23 9.32 -11.36
CA ASP A 62 -13.93 10.20 -12.33
C ASP A 62 -12.94 10.92 -13.27
N GLU A 63 -11.74 11.28 -12.80
CA GLU A 63 -10.66 11.84 -13.66
C GLU A 63 -10.08 10.82 -14.66
N LEU A 64 -10.19 9.52 -14.39
CA LEU A 64 -9.71 8.41 -15.23
C LEU A 64 -10.86 7.75 -16.03
N ALA A 65 -12.10 8.24 -15.89
CA ALA A 65 -13.27 7.59 -16.47
C ALA A 65 -13.23 7.49 -17.99
N ASP A 66 -12.63 8.47 -18.67
CA ASP A 66 -12.56 8.53 -20.14
C ASP A 66 -11.69 7.41 -20.74
N GLU A 67 -10.78 6.82 -19.98
CA GLU A 67 -9.95 5.70 -20.42
C GLU A 67 -10.46 4.33 -19.88
N SER A 68 -11.45 4.32 -19.02
CA SER A 68 -11.97 3.12 -18.35
C SER A 68 -13.06 2.46 -19.20
N HIS A 69 -13.13 1.13 -19.14
CA HIS A 69 -14.19 0.38 -19.83
C HIS A 69 -15.51 0.47 -19.07
N ASP A 70 -15.47 0.34 -17.73
CA ASP A 70 -16.64 0.42 -16.88
C ASP A 70 -16.37 1.25 -15.61
N PRO A 71 -16.52 2.58 -15.70
CA PRO A 71 -16.29 3.47 -14.56
C PRO A 71 -17.18 3.18 -13.34
N ASP A 72 -18.41 2.64 -13.55
CA ASP A 72 -19.29 2.34 -12.44
C ASP A 72 -18.82 1.10 -11.64
N MET A 73 -18.23 0.09 -12.30
CA MET A 73 -17.57 -1.01 -11.61
C MET A 73 -16.38 -0.54 -10.76
N ILE A 74 -15.57 0.39 -11.31
CA ILE A 74 -14.43 0.96 -10.58
C ILE A 74 -14.92 1.79 -9.38
N ARG A 75 -15.99 2.58 -9.54
CA ARG A 75 -16.62 3.31 -8.42
C ARG A 75 -17.09 2.36 -7.33
N MET A 76 -17.73 1.23 -7.71
CA MET A 76 -18.15 0.25 -6.71
C MET A 76 -16.96 -0.40 -6.03
N ALA A 77 -15.94 -0.82 -6.75
CA ALA A 77 -14.71 -1.31 -6.15
C ALA A 77 -14.13 -0.27 -5.16
N THR A 78 -14.15 1.02 -5.52
CA THR A 78 -13.71 2.11 -4.62
C THR A 78 -14.57 2.22 -3.35
N TRP A 79 -15.89 2.03 -3.44
CA TRP A 79 -16.75 2.07 -2.26
C TRP A 79 -16.46 0.95 -1.26
N TYR A 80 -16.06 -0.22 -1.77
CA TYR A 80 -15.91 -1.42 -0.94
C TYR A 80 -14.45 -1.74 -0.55
N HIS A 81 -13.41 -1.29 -1.30
CA HIS A 81 -12.02 -1.77 -1.16
C HIS A 81 -11.47 -1.75 0.26
N GLY A 82 -11.74 -0.72 1.02
CA GLY A 82 -11.27 -0.54 2.39
C GLY A 82 -12.41 -0.45 3.41
N CYS A 83 -13.62 -0.94 3.09
CA CYS A 83 -14.74 -0.88 4.02
C CYS A 83 -14.46 -1.69 5.31
N ILE A 84 -13.71 -2.78 5.20
CA ILE A 84 -13.18 -3.51 6.36
C ILE A 84 -11.73 -3.05 6.60
N PHE A 85 -11.50 -2.50 7.79
CA PHE A 85 -10.24 -1.87 8.16
C PHE A 85 -9.90 -2.13 9.63
N SER A 86 -8.63 -2.34 9.95
CA SER A 86 -8.16 -2.40 11.32
C SER A 86 -6.73 -1.92 11.46
N SER A 87 -6.50 -0.96 12.36
CA SER A 87 -5.14 -0.53 12.76
C SER A 87 -4.68 -1.15 14.09
N ALA A 88 -5.45 -2.08 14.69
CA ALA A 88 -5.11 -2.71 15.96
C ALA A 88 -3.71 -3.33 15.95
N SER A 89 -2.93 -3.16 17.05
CA SER A 89 -1.55 -3.63 17.16
C SER A 89 -1.41 -5.10 16.81
N GLU A 90 -2.30 -5.94 17.31
CA GLU A 90 -2.27 -7.39 17.06
C GLU A 90 -2.39 -7.71 15.57
N GLN A 91 -3.32 -7.07 14.87
CA GLN A 91 -3.51 -7.25 13.44
C GLN A 91 -2.32 -6.70 12.66
N THR A 92 -1.83 -5.52 13.04
CA THR A 92 -0.68 -4.88 12.38
C THR A 92 0.58 -5.75 12.49
N TYR A 93 0.89 -6.30 13.68
CA TYR A 93 2.04 -7.20 13.85
C TYR A 93 1.84 -8.59 13.25
N ARG A 94 0.60 -9.06 13.10
CA ARG A 94 0.27 -10.29 12.37
C ARG A 94 0.28 -10.12 10.85
N ARG A 95 0.56 -8.93 10.36
CA ARG A 95 0.56 -8.57 8.94
C ARG A 95 -0.83 -8.54 8.29
N ASN A 96 -1.86 -8.21 9.08
CA ASN A 96 -3.24 -8.04 8.66
C ASN A 96 -3.79 -6.66 9.10
N GLY A 97 -2.90 -5.69 9.36
CA GLY A 97 -3.31 -4.32 9.69
C GLY A 97 -3.47 -3.47 8.44
N GLY A 98 -4.42 -2.56 8.48
CA GLY A 98 -4.79 -1.69 7.38
C GLY A 98 -6.12 -2.10 6.77
N GLU A 99 -6.26 -1.88 5.49
CA GLU A 99 -7.38 -2.34 4.68
C GLU A 99 -7.29 -3.86 4.49
N ASP A 100 -8.42 -4.55 4.74
CA ASP A 100 -8.54 -5.98 4.47
C ASP A 100 -9.34 -6.18 3.18
N GLU A 101 -8.63 -6.24 2.06
CA GLU A 101 -9.24 -6.36 0.73
C GLU A 101 -10.00 -7.69 0.57
N VAL A 102 -9.55 -8.75 1.26
CA VAL A 102 -10.25 -10.06 1.19
C VAL A 102 -11.57 -10.00 1.93
N ALA A 103 -11.57 -9.46 3.15
CA ALA A 103 -12.82 -9.28 3.91
C ALA A 103 -13.74 -8.25 3.24
N SER A 104 -13.17 -7.19 2.67
CA SER A 104 -13.89 -6.15 1.92
C SER A 104 -14.54 -6.71 0.65
N ALA A 105 -13.83 -7.55 -0.11
CA ALA A 105 -14.39 -8.23 -1.28
C ALA A 105 -15.51 -9.22 -0.90
N ALA A 106 -15.33 -9.97 0.20
CA ALA A 106 -16.37 -10.86 0.71
C ALA A 106 -17.62 -10.09 1.17
N TYR A 107 -17.44 -8.95 1.84
CA TYR A 107 -18.54 -8.06 2.20
C TYR A 107 -19.24 -7.51 0.96
N ALA A 108 -18.48 -7.01 -0.03
CA ALA A 108 -18.99 -6.53 -1.30
C ALA A 108 -19.83 -7.60 -2.02
N ALA A 109 -19.35 -8.84 -2.12
CA ALA A 109 -20.07 -9.94 -2.74
C ALA A 109 -21.44 -10.17 -2.06
N GLY A 110 -21.44 -10.27 -0.73
CA GLY A 110 -22.68 -10.50 0.02
C GLY A 110 -23.69 -9.36 -0.09
N ASP A 111 -23.22 -8.12 -0.12
CA ASP A 111 -24.07 -6.93 -0.19
C ASP A 111 -24.61 -6.71 -1.60
N LEU A 112 -23.74 -6.77 -2.64
CA LEU A 112 -24.13 -6.58 -4.03
C LEU A 112 -25.06 -7.67 -4.56
N HIS A 113 -24.91 -8.94 -4.10
CA HIS A 113 -25.87 -9.99 -4.40
C HIS A 113 -27.26 -9.71 -3.80
N LYS A 114 -27.33 -9.20 -2.55
CA LYS A 114 -28.61 -8.78 -1.93
C LYS A 114 -29.28 -7.66 -2.72
N LEU A 115 -28.49 -6.78 -3.31
CA LEU A 115 -28.99 -5.71 -4.18
C LEU A 115 -29.40 -6.22 -5.57
N GLY A 116 -29.20 -7.51 -5.85
CA GLY A 116 -29.63 -8.17 -7.08
C GLY A 116 -28.79 -7.79 -8.30
N LEU A 117 -27.49 -7.53 -8.12
CA LEU A 117 -26.57 -7.38 -9.25
C LEU A 117 -26.29 -8.75 -9.89
N PRO A 118 -26.03 -8.80 -11.21
CA PRO A 118 -25.60 -10.02 -11.90
C PRO A 118 -24.28 -10.57 -11.33
N ASP A 119 -24.18 -11.91 -11.20
CA ASP A 119 -23.00 -12.58 -10.64
C ASP A 119 -21.69 -12.13 -11.31
N ALA A 120 -21.66 -12.05 -12.65
CA ALA A 120 -20.48 -11.61 -13.39
C ALA A 120 -20.02 -10.18 -13.03
N THR A 121 -20.97 -9.29 -12.72
CA THR A 121 -20.68 -7.92 -12.25
C THR A 121 -20.09 -7.93 -10.84
N VAL A 122 -20.67 -8.74 -9.95
CA VAL A 122 -20.17 -8.90 -8.58
C VAL A 122 -18.78 -9.50 -8.59
N ASP A 123 -18.55 -10.58 -9.34
CA ASP A 123 -17.23 -11.21 -9.47
C ASP A 123 -16.18 -10.23 -9.98
N ARG A 124 -16.54 -9.40 -10.97
CA ARG A 124 -15.63 -8.39 -11.51
C ARG A 124 -15.27 -7.34 -10.48
N ILE A 125 -16.23 -6.81 -9.73
CA ILE A 125 -15.99 -5.83 -8.65
C ILE A 125 -15.07 -6.45 -7.58
N CYS A 126 -15.34 -7.68 -7.16
CA CYS A 126 -14.52 -8.40 -6.19
C CYS A 126 -13.08 -8.59 -6.70
N ALA A 127 -12.91 -8.97 -7.98
CA ALA A 127 -11.60 -9.09 -8.60
C ALA A 127 -10.82 -7.77 -8.61
N LEU A 128 -11.49 -6.65 -8.90
CA LEU A 128 -10.89 -5.31 -8.83
C LEU A 128 -10.41 -4.99 -7.41
N ILE A 129 -11.21 -5.26 -6.37
CA ILE A 129 -10.82 -5.05 -4.98
C ILE A 129 -9.60 -5.92 -4.62
N LEU A 130 -9.64 -7.21 -4.96
CA LEU A 130 -8.55 -8.14 -4.64
C LEU A 130 -7.24 -7.80 -5.38
N ASN A 131 -7.30 -7.16 -6.55
CA ASN A 131 -6.13 -6.71 -7.27
C ASN A 131 -5.35 -5.61 -6.51
N LEU A 132 -6.01 -4.79 -5.70
CA LEU A 132 -5.35 -3.80 -4.85
C LEU A 132 -4.42 -4.45 -3.83
N LYS A 133 -4.75 -5.65 -3.34
CA LYS A 133 -3.91 -6.38 -2.39
C LYS A 133 -2.53 -6.76 -2.95
N HIS A 134 -2.46 -7.08 -4.21
CA HIS A 134 -1.25 -7.66 -4.80
C HIS A 134 -0.46 -6.68 -5.68
N HIS A 135 -1.08 -5.60 -6.17
CA HIS A 135 -0.54 -4.68 -7.18
C HIS A 135 0.17 -5.39 -8.35
N SER A 136 -0.22 -6.64 -8.59
CA SER A 136 0.18 -7.43 -9.75
C SER A 136 -0.95 -7.33 -10.77
N LEU A 137 -0.98 -6.19 -11.47
CA LEU A 137 -2.07 -5.88 -12.38
C LEU A 137 -1.78 -6.48 -13.76
N PRO A 138 -2.77 -7.10 -14.41
CA PRO A 138 -2.66 -7.42 -15.81
C PRO A 138 -2.48 -6.12 -16.61
N HIS A 139 -1.43 -6.01 -17.41
CA HIS A 139 -1.13 -4.80 -18.20
C HIS A 139 -2.22 -4.38 -19.19
N ASN A 140 -3.13 -5.31 -19.51
CA ASN A 140 -4.26 -5.09 -20.42
C ASN A 140 -5.60 -4.84 -19.71
N ASP A 141 -5.61 -4.73 -18.38
CA ASP A 141 -6.82 -4.45 -17.59
C ASP A 141 -6.84 -2.98 -17.18
N ILE A 142 -7.34 -2.12 -18.06
CA ILE A 142 -7.36 -0.68 -17.84
C ILE A 142 -8.17 -0.27 -16.60
N ASP A 143 -9.24 -0.98 -16.27
CA ASP A 143 -10.06 -0.69 -15.08
C ASP A 143 -9.29 -1.00 -13.79
N ALA A 144 -8.54 -2.11 -13.77
CA ALA A 144 -7.67 -2.43 -12.65
C ALA A 144 -6.51 -1.44 -12.51
N LEU A 145 -5.93 -0.98 -13.63
CA LEU A 145 -4.90 0.04 -13.64
C LEU A 145 -5.44 1.37 -13.10
N ALA A 146 -6.61 1.80 -13.58
CA ALA A 146 -7.26 3.04 -13.14
C ALA A 146 -7.61 3.02 -11.65
N LEU A 147 -8.14 1.90 -11.13
CA LEU A 147 -8.45 1.76 -9.71
C LEU A 147 -7.18 1.85 -8.84
N ASN A 148 -6.11 1.14 -9.22
CA ASN A 148 -4.83 1.20 -8.52
C ASN A 148 -4.25 2.62 -8.53
N ASP A 149 -4.30 3.30 -9.66
CA ASP A 149 -3.78 4.65 -9.79
C ASP A 149 -4.60 5.67 -9.01
N ALA A 150 -5.92 5.50 -8.94
CA ALA A 150 -6.80 6.34 -8.12
C ALA A 150 -6.47 6.19 -6.62
N ASP A 151 -6.16 4.98 -6.15
CA ASP A 151 -5.74 4.72 -4.77
C ASP A 151 -4.39 5.37 -4.46
N LEU A 152 -3.37 5.11 -5.30
CA LEU A 152 -2.05 5.72 -5.17
C LEU A 152 -2.03 7.23 -5.38
N GLY A 153 -3.08 7.81 -5.94
CA GLY A 153 -3.17 9.24 -6.26
C GLY A 153 -3.02 10.17 -5.04
N ALA A 154 -3.23 9.66 -3.82
CA ALA A 154 -2.94 10.38 -2.58
C ALA A 154 -1.45 10.73 -2.43
N LEU A 155 -0.55 10.04 -3.12
CA LEU A 155 0.89 10.29 -3.11
C LEU A 155 1.27 11.50 -3.97
N ALA A 156 0.44 11.86 -4.95
CA ALA A 156 0.69 12.92 -5.94
C ALA A 156 0.12 14.30 -5.58
N VAL A 157 -0.47 14.43 -4.40
CA VAL A 157 -1.06 15.70 -3.95
C VAL A 157 0.02 16.75 -3.66
N GLU A 158 -0.39 18.02 -3.60
CA GLU A 158 0.49 19.13 -3.22
C GLU A 158 1.26 18.87 -1.91
N PRO A 159 2.52 19.34 -1.76
CA PRO A 159 3.39 19.00 -0.62
C PRO A 159 2.76 19.26 0.74
N GLN A 160 1.95 20.33 0.90
CA GLN A 160 1.26 20.61 2.16
C GLN A 160 0.15 19.60 2.47
N GLN A 161 -0.56 19.15 1.45
CA GLN A 161 -1.57 18.08 1.58
C GLN A 161 -0.88 16.75 1.86
N TYR A 162 0.26 16.48 1.22
CA TYR A 162 1.06 15.30 1.49
C TYR A 162 1.61 15.26 2.93
N LYS A 163 2.03 16.40 3.47
CA LYS A 163 2.41 16.53 4.89
C LYS A 163 1.24 16.18 5.82
N ARG A 164 0.02 16.63 5.47
CA ARG A 164 -1.18 16.28 6.23
C ARG A 164 -1.50 14.78 6.13
N TYR A 165 -1.43 14.20 4.92
CA TYR A 165 -1.57 12.77 4.69
C TYR A 165 -0.65 11.96 5.62
N ARG A 166 0.65 12.22 5.62
CA ARG A 166 1.62 11.53 6.48
C ARG A 166 1.26 11.61 7.96
N ARG A 167 0.79 12.77 8.43
CA ARG A 167 0.36 12.94 9.82
C ARG A 167 -0.84 12.07 10.14
N MET A 168 -1.86 12.08 9.29
CA MET A 168 -3.07 11.28 9.50
C MET A 168 -2.77 9.78 9.49
N VAL A 169 -1.90 9.31 8.57
CA VAL A 169 -1.43 7.91 8.59
C VAL A 169 -0.68 7.60 9.88
N ARG A 170 0.18 8.50 10.39
CA ARG A 170 0.85 8.28 11.68
C ARG A 170 -0.14 8.23 12.84
N GLU A 171 -1.20 9.04 12.82
CA GLU A 171 -2.26 9.04 13.82
C GLU A 171 -3.02 7.70 13.86
N GLU A 172 -3.33 7.08 12.72
CA GLU A 172 -3.94 5.74 12.64
C GLU A 172 -3.10 4.65 13.32
N TYR A 173 -1.78 4.78 13.27
CA TYR A 173 -0.83 3.85 13.86
C TYR A 173 -0.09 4.45 15.07
N ALA A 174 -0.71 5.39 15.79
CA ALA A 174 -0.09 6.09 16.92
C ALA A 174 0.40 5.14 18.02
N HIS A 175 -0.28 4.02 18.21
CA HIS A 175 0.04 2.97 19.17
C HIS A 175 1.27 2.13 18.79
N ILE A 176 1.73 2.17 17.53
CA ILE A 176 2.95 1.48 17.10
C ILE A 176 4.18 2.31 17.54
N PRO A 177 5.20 1.68 18.16
CA PRO A 177 6.44 2.37 18.53
C PRO A 177 7.01 3.17 17.37
N VAL A 178 7.54 4.37 17.66
CA VAL A 178 7.99 5.31 16.62
C VAL A 178 9.00 4.67 15.69
N GLU A 179 10.01 3.99 16.23
CA GLU A 179 11.05 3.35 15.43
C GLU A 179 10.50 2.26 14.50
N ASP A 180 9.62 1.39 15.00
CA ASP A 180 8.96 0.35 14.19
C ASP A 180 8.16 0.97 13.04
N TYR A 181 7.41 2.05 13.34
CA TYR A 181 6.67 2.79 12.33
C TYR A 181 7.59 3.40 11.26
N LEU A 182 8.65 4.10 11.66
CA LEU A 182 9.58 4.74 10.72
C LEU A 182 10.27 3.72 9.81
N ARG A 183 10.72 2.59 10.36
CA ARG A 183 11.34 1.50 9.60
C ARG A 183 10.36 0.88 8.59
N ALA A 184 9.15 0.59 9.04
CA ALA A 184 8.10 0.05 8.18
C ALA A 184 7.75 1.01 7.05
N ARG A 185 7.55 2.29 7.36
CA ARG A 185 7.22 3.33 6.39
C ARG A 185 8.35 3.54 5.38
N LEU A 186 9.61 3.57 5.84
CA LEU A 186 10.78 3.66 4.97
C LEU A 186 10.86 2.49 3.99
N THR A 187 10.56 1.28 4.45
CA THR A 187 10.52 0.08 3.60
C THR A 187 9.47 0.21 2.50
N ILE A 188 8.27 0.68 2.84
CA ILE A 188 7.17 0.89 1.87
C ILE A 188 7.58 1.90 0.81
N ILE A 189 8.07 3.07 1.24
CA ILE A 189 8.46 4.15 0.33
C ILE A 189 9.60 3.73 -0.59
N THR A 190 10.59 2.99 -0.06
CA THR A 190 11.68 2.47 -0.87
C THR A 190 11.15 1.53 -1.95
N ARG A 191 10.28 0.58 -1.61
CA ARG A 191 9.65 -0.33 -2.59
C ARG A 191 8.83 0.40 -3.66
N LEU A 192 8.14 1.47 -3.28
CA LEU A 192 7.40 2.29 -4.25
C LEU A 192 8.36 3.01 -5.20
N LEU A 193 9.43 3.62 -4.68
CA LEU A 193 10.42 4.31 -5.49
C LEU A 193 11.22 3.38 -6.41
N ASP A 194 11.37 2.11 -6.03
CA ASP A 194 12.06 1.07 -6.83
C ASP A 194 11.21 0.55 -8.01
N ARG A 195 9.90 0.89 -8.07
CA ARG A 195 9.08 0.58 -9.23
C ARG A 195 9.49 1.42 -10.42
N GLU A 196 9.46 0.84 -11.61
CA GLU A 196 9.69 1.58 -12.86
C GLU A 196 8.66 2.70 -13.04
N MET A 197 7.39 2.39 -12.81
CA MET A 197 6.28 3.34 -12.78
C MET A 197 5.42 3.12 -11.53
N LEU A 198 4.93 4.20 -10.95
CA LEU A 198 3.94 4.17 -9.87
C LEU A 198 2.53 4.10 -10.43
N PHE A 199 2.29 4.84 -11.52
CA PHE A 199 1.00 4.97 -12.18
C PHE A 199 1.06 4.35 -13.57
N SER A 200 0.17 3.40 -13.82
CA SER A 200 0.21 2.55 -15.02
C SER A 200 -0.88 2.89 -16.03
N SER A 201 -1.93 3.62 -15.65
CA SER A 201 -2.95 4.11 -16.57
C SER A 201 -2.44 5.32 -17.35
N PRO A 202 -2.84 5.52 -18.62
CA PRO A 202 -2.37 6.63 -19.45
C PRO A 202 -2.61 8.00 -18.82
N LEU A 203 -3.82 8.26 -18.29
CA LEU A 203 -4.14 9.52 -17.62
C LEU A 203 -3.50 9.64 -16.23
N GLY A 204 -3.26 8.53 -15.53
CA GLY A 204 -2.61 8.51 -14.23
C GLY A 204 -1.14 8.90 -14.28
N GLN A 205 -0.45 8.72 -15.42
CA GLN A 205 0.97 9.07 -15.58
C GLN A 205 1.29 10.54 -15.22
N ARG A 206 0.32 11.45 -15.31
CA ARG A 206 0.48 12.85 -14.86
C ARG A 206 0.81 12.97 -13.38
N TRP A 207 0.47 11.97 -12.56
CA TRP A 207 0.71 11.91 -11.13
C TRP A 207 2.11 11.37 -10.76
N GLU A 208 2.83 10.77 -11.72
CA GLU A 208 4.11 10.10 -11.48
C GLU A 208 5.16 11.03 -10.86
N ARG A 209 5.41 12.18 -11.51
CA ARG A 209 6.44 13.12 -11.07
C ARG A 209 6.15 13.72 -9.68
N PRO A 210 4.97 14.29 -9.39
CA PRO A 210 4.67 14.82 -8.07
C PRO A 210 4.71 13.75 -6.97
N ALA A 211 4.24 12.52 -7.24
CA ALA A 211 4.31 11.43 -6.29
C ALA A 211 5.76 11.06 -5.94
N ARG A 212 6.63 10.88 -6.95
CA ARG A 212 8.05 10.59 -6.71
C ARG A 212 8.74 11.68 -5.93
N GLN A 213 8.46 12.94 -6.20
CA GLN A 213 9.01 14.07 -5.43
C GLN A 213 8.61 14.00 -3.95
N ASN A 214 7.32 13.76 -3.67
CA ASN A 214 6.82 13.60 -2.31
C ASN A 214 7.46 12.41 -1.59
N LEU A 215 7.54 11.25 -2.26
CA LEU A 215 8.13 10.03 -1.71
C LEU A 215 9.63 10.18 -1.44
N GLN A 216 10.38 10.82 -2.34
CA GLN A 216 11.81 11.08 -2.15
C GLN A 216 12.06 12.00 -0.95
N ALA A 217 11.29 13.08 -0.82
CA ALA A 217 11.37 13.99 0.32
C ALA A 217 11.02 13.28 1.64
N GLU A 218 10.01 12.40 1.62
CA GLU A 218 9.66 11.60 2.81
C GLU A 218 10.74 10.57 3.14
N LYS A 219 11.30 9.87 2.14
CA LYS A 219 12.39 8.90 2.32
C LYS A 219 13.58 9.56 3.04
N GLN A 220 14.02 10.72 2.55
CA GLN A 220 15.13 11.45 3.17
C GLN A 220 14.84 11.80 4.63
N ARG A 221 13.65 12.36 4.90
CA ARG A 221 13.24 12.73 6.26
C ARG A 221 13.22 11.51 7.21
N LEU A 222 12.68 10.37 6.76
CA LEU A 222 12.62 9.13 7.57
C LEU A 222 14.02 8.59 7.86
N THR A 223 14.91 8.64 6.87
CA THR A 223 16.32 8.23 7.02
C THR A 223 17.05 9.10 8.05
N ASP A 224 16.88 10.43 7.97
CA ASP A 224 17.48 11.37 8.92
C ASP A 224 16.92 11.19 10.33
N GLU A 225 15.62 10.91 10.46
CA GLU A 225 14.96 10.70 11.76
C GLU A 225 15.45 9.40 12.42
N LEU A 226 15.55 8.31 11.66
CA LEU A 226 16.11 7.04 12.14
C LEU A 226 17.60 7.16 12.50
N ALA A 227 18.39 7.93 11.76
CA ALA A 227 19.80 8.15 12.07
C ALA A 227 19.98 8.89 13.41
N ARG A 228 19.11 9.87 13.72
CA ARG A 228 19.14 10.58 15.01
C ARG A 228 18.70 9.71 16.20
N MET A 229 17.96 8.62 15.96
CA MET A 229 17.54 7.71 17.02
C MET A 229 18.61 6.64 17.36
N ARG A 230 19.67 6.52 16.54
CA ARG A 230 20.80 5.63 16.86
C ARG A 230 21.62 6.24 18.01
N PRO A 231 21.96 5.48 19.08
CA PRO A 231 22.89 5.95 20.10
C PRO A 231 24.24 6.31 19.44
N VAL A 232 24.86 7.40 19.89
CA VAL A 232 26.17 7.88 19.39
C VAL A 232 27.30 6.92 19.77
N ASP A 233 27.05 5.94 20.66
CA ASP A 233 28.08 5.06 21.23
C ASP A 233 28.36 3.79 20.44
N ALA A 234 27.70 3.55 19.30
CA ALA A 234 27.92 2.32 18.54
C ALA A 234 29.16 2.35 17.61
N ASP A 235 29.73 3.53 17.36
CA ASP A 235 30.91 3.69 16.50
C ASP A 235 32.21 4.01 17.24
N ALA A 236 32.19 4.05 18.59
CA ALA A 236 33.36 4.41 19.42
C ALA A 236 34.22 3.20 19.88
N GLU A 237 33.84 1.96 19.61
CA GLU A 237 34.57 0.77 20.09
C GLU A 237 35.49 0.11 19.05
N VAL A 238 35.73 0.70 17.88
CA VAL A 238 36.60 0.06 16.88
C VAL A 238 38.01 0.65 16.80
N ASP A 239 38.33 1.73 17.58
CA ASP A 239 39.67 2.37 17.51
C ASP A 239 40.40 2.44 18.86
N ALA A 240 40.30 1.40 19.68
CA ALA A 240 41.12 1.26 20.88
C ALA A 240 41.69 -0.16 21.02
N GLY A 241 42.73 -0.45 20.25
CA GLY A 241 43.46 -1.70 20.48
C GLY A 241 44.48 -2.06 19.41
N THR A 242 45.55 -1.31 19.28
CA THR A 242 46.91 -1.86 19.10
C THR A 242 47.95 -0.73 19.14
N GLY A 243 48.34 -0.36 20.34
CA GLY A 243 49.62 0.30 20.59
C GLY A 243 50.63 -0.79 20.96
N GLY A 244 51.54 -1.13 20.09
CA GLY A 244 52.63 -2.07 20.29
C GLY A 244 53.89 -1.55 19.59
N ASP A 245 54.75 -1.02 20.39
CA ASP A 245 56.08 -0.46 20.23
C ASP A 245 57.06 -1.30 19.37
N ALA A 246 57.79 -0.63 18.45
CA ALA A 246 59.20 -0.97 18.12
C ALA A 246 59.81 0.10 17.16
N PRO A 247 61.14 0.41 17.32
CA PRO A 247 61.77 1.61 16.80
C PRO A 247 62.39 1.46 15.39
N PRO A 248 63.02 2.56 14.84
CA PRO A 248 63.16 2.80 13.40
C PRO A 248 64.50 2.31 12.85
N THR A 249 64.50 1.90 11.59
CA THR A 249 65.72 1.88 10.77
C THR A 249 65.46 2.48 9.37
N SER A 250 66.41 3.30 9.05
CA SER A 250 66.59 4.26 7.94
C SER A 250 66.89 3.66 6.58
N ARG A 251 66.69 4.50 5.55
CA ARG A 251 67.30 4.56 4.20
C ARG A 251 66.63 3.70 3.14
N ASP A 252 66.39 4.13 1.89
CA ASP A 252 66.94 5.20 1.07
C ASP A 252 66.03 5.48 -0.15
N ALA A 253 65.98 6.75 -0.53
CA ALA A 253 65.97 7.32 -1.90
C ALA A 253 65.01 6.82 -3.01
N ALA A 254 64.30 7.79 -3.53
CA ALA A 254 63.53 7.98 -4.76
C ALA A 254 64.34 7.78 -6.07
N PRO A 255 63.88 8.04 -7.30
CA PRO A 255 62.70 8.79 -7.77
C PRO A 255 61.97 8.21 -9.03
N PRO A 256 61.18 9.03 -9.77
CA PRO A 256 60.00 8.61 -10.56
C PRO A 256 60.26 8.55 -12.08
N VAL A 257 59.39 7.85 -12.83
CA VAL A 257 59.32 8.04 -14.30
C VAL A 257 57.86 7.82 -14.80
N GLN A 258 57.23 8.87 -15.19
CA GLN A 258 56.62 9.35 -16.43
C GLN A 258 55.73 8.39 -17.25
N ARG A 259 54.55 8.95 -17.53
CA ARG A 259 53.65 8.62 -18.64
C ARG A 259 54.36 8.75 -20.00
N PRO A 260 53.79 8.11 -21.05
CA PRO A 260 53.24 8.98 -22.09
C PRO A 260 51.87 8.58 -22.66
N SER A 261 51.33 9.62 -23.20
CA SER A 261 50.09 9.85 -23.90
C SER A 261 50.17 9.44 -25.38
N ALA A 262 48.98 9.37 -25.98
CA ALA A 262 48.62 9.69 -27.38
C ALA A 262 48.33 8.51 -28.32
N ALA A 263 47.10 8.48 -28.74
CA ALA A 263 46.53 9.01 -29.98
C ALA A 263 46.45 8.04 -31.16
N GLY A 264 45.27 7.94 -31.74
CA GLY A 264 45.18 7.99 -33.18
C GLY A 264 44.25 7.01 -33.89
N ARG A 265 43.08 7.55 -34.28
CA ARG A 265 42.44 7.54 -35.61
C ARG A 265 41.74 6.29 -36.19
N SER A 266 40.49 6.57 -36.45
CA SER A 266 39.69 6.61 -37.71
C SER A 266 39.35 5.32 -38.46
N GLY A 267 38.11 4.98 -38.50
CA GLY A 267 37.08 4.92 -39.54
C GLY A 267 37.28 3.89 -40.68
N PRO A 268 36.34 3.83 -41.64
CA PRO A 268 34.92 3.44 -41.54
C PRO A 268 34.56 2.31 -42.56
N VAL A 269 33.19 2.12 -42.79
CA VAL A 269 32.48 1.44 -43.93
C VAL A 269 32.50 -0.11 -43.91
N ASP A 270 31.48 -0.87 -44.25
CA ASP A 270 30.33 -0.71 -45.13
C ASP A 270 29.32 -1.88 -44.95
N ALA A 271 28.15 -1.64 -45.42
CA ALA A 271 26.97 -2.38 -45.78
C ALA A 271 27.03 -3.91 -46.03
N GLY A 272 25.87 -4.56 -45.81
CA GLY A 272 25.51 -5.84 -46.42
C GLY A 272 24.42 -6.62 -45.70
N ASP A 273 23.22 -6.32 -45.95
CA ASP A 273 22.03 -7.04 -46.44
C ASP A 273 21.92 -8.56 -46.20
N SER A 274 20.69 -8.93 -45.82
CA SER A 274 19.87 -10.06 -46.25
C SER A 274 19.64 -11.24 -45.31
N THR A 275 18.34 -11.43 -45.05
CA THR A 275 17.52 -12.68 -45.02
C THR A 275 17.46 -13.52 -43.76
N THR A 276 16.21 -13.53 -43.25
CA THR A 276 15.50 -14.54 -42.43
C THR A 276 15.51 -15.97 -43.06
N PRO A 277 15.12 -17.09 -42.42
CA PRO A 277 14.28 -17.28 -41.26
C PRO A 277 14.59 -18.47 -40.30
N GLY A 278 13.92 -18.51 -39.18
CA GLY A 278 13.40 -19.76 -38.62
C GLY A 278 14.09 -20.37 -37.41
N GLY A 279 13.37 -20.56 -36.32
CA GLY A 279 13.71 -21.56 -35.33
C GLY A 279 13.23 -21.25 -33.91
N ARG A 280 12.14 -21.92 -33.52
CA ARG A 280 11.57 -22.05 -32.17
C ARG A 280 12.63 -22.47 -31.15
N SER A 281 12.57 -21.88 -29.95
CA SER A 281 12.55 -22.65 -28.70
C SER A 281 12.23 -21.74 -27.54
N GLY A 282 11.24 -22.14 -26.73
CA GLY A 282 10.78 -21.44 -25.54
C GLY A 282 11.82 -21.48 -24.43
N GLN A 283 11.86 -20.38 -23.69
CA GLN A 283 12.47 -20.37 -22.38
C GLN A 283 11.54 -19.59 -21.47
N GLU A 284 10.84 -20.35 -20.62
CA GLU A 284 10.06 -19.84 -19.50
C GLU A 284 10.97 -19.07 -18.55
N SER A 285 10.89 -17.75 -18.56
CA SER A 285 11.42 -16.95 -17.48
C SER A 285 10.39 -16.92 -16.36
N ARG A 286 10.66 -17.68 -15.30
CA ARG A 286 9.95 -17.60 -14.03
C ARG A 286 10.12 -16.18 -13.46
N GLY A 287 9.13 -15.33 -13.69
CA GLY A 287 8.99 -14.04 -13.03
C GLY A 287 8.78 -14.27 -11.54
N ARG A 288 9.67 -13.77 -10.71
CA ARG A 288 9.46 -13.66 -9.26
C ARG A 288 8.35 -12.64 -9.05
N SER A 289 7.17 -13.13 -8.67
CA SER A 289 6.08 -12.30 -8.19
C SER A 289 6.51 -11.56 -6.93
N ALA A 290 6.71 -10.26 -7.04
CA ALA A 290 6.85 -9.38 -5.89
C ALA A 290 5.47 -9.16 -5.28
N SER A 291 5.09 -9.99 -4.31
CA SER A 291 3.87 -9.81 -3.53
C SER A 291 4.04 -8.65 -2.56
N GLY A 292 3.32 -7.57 -2.75
CA GLY A 292 3.34 -6.45 -1.83
C GLY A 292 2.07 -5.62 -1.94
N SER A 293 1.30 -5.59 -0.88
CA SER A 293 0.14 -4.68 -0.72
C SER A 293 0.58 -3.23 -0.58
N PRO A 294 -0.24 -2.26 -0.98
CA PRO A 294 0.06 -0.86 -0.77
C PRO A 294 -0.38 -0.40 0.61
N LEU A 295 0.14 0.65 0.96
CA LEU A 295 -0.06 1.64 2.00
C LEU A 295 -1.23 1.44 2.98
N PRO A 296 -1.01 1.74 4.29
CA PRO A 296 0.20 2.31 4.89
C PRO A 296 1.17 1.32 5.51
N PHE A 297 0.79 0.06 5.77
CA PHE A 297 1.64 -0.98 6.33
C PHE A 297 1.42 -2.29 5.59
N PRO A 298 2.26 -2.64 4.61
CA PRO A 298 2.33 -4.03 4.22
C PRO A 298 2.81 -4.82 5.43
N ALA A 299 2.06 -5.82 5.78
CA ALA A 299 2.31 -6.71 6.89
C ALA A 299 3.74 -7.31 6.92
N SER A 300 4.47 -7.23 5.79
CA SER A 300 5.85 -7.68 5.66
C SER A 300 6.91 -6.71 6.19
N ALA A 301 6.55 -5.47 6.54
CA ALA A 301 7.51 -4.43 6.89
C ALA A 301 7.82 -4.31 8.39
N LEU A 302 6.96 -4.87 9.26
CA LEU A 302 7.20 -4.86 10.71
C LEU A 302 8.11 -6.01 11.14
N PRO A 303 9.03 -5.79 12.08
CA PRO A 303 9.85 -6.84 12.67
C PRO A 303 8.96 -7.83 13.44
N LYS A 304 9.26 -9.12 13.36
CA LYS A 304 8.61 -10.14 14.19
C LYS A 304 9.01 -9.90 15.64
N ARG A 305 8.10 -9.43 16.48
CA ARG A 305 8.33 -9.45 17.93
C ARG A 305 8.29 -10.92 18.40
N SER A 306 9.35 -11.36 19.03
CA SER A 306 9.32 -12.60 19.83
C SER A 306 8.29 -12.40 20.96
N PRO A 307 7.47 -13.42 21.28
CA PRO A 307 6.56 -13.31 22.41
C PRO A 307 7.39 -13.06 23.67
N ALA A 308 7.16 -11.94 24.32
CA ALA A 308 7.67 -11.70 25.65
C ALA A 308 7.17 -12.84 26.55
N SER A 309 8.07 -13.50 27.24
CA SER A 309 7.76 -14.54 28.24
C SER A 309 6.78 -13.93 29.24
N ALA A 310 5.51 -14.29 29.11
CA ALA A 310 4.50 -13.96 30.08
C ALA A 310 4.78 -14.80 31.34
N SER A 311 5.32 -14.17 32.36
CA SER A 311 5.33 -14.68 33.70
C SER A 311 3.87 -14.80 34.16
N SER A 312 3.40 -16.02 34.32
CA SER A 312 2.08 -16.38 34.84
C SER A 312 1.89 -15.83 36.26
N PRO A 313 0.78 -15.14 36.54
CA PRO A 313 0.35 -14.98 37.92
C PRO A 313 -0.36 -16.26 38.37
N ARG A 314 0.11 -16.77 39.53
CA ARG A 314 -0.50 -17.88 40.24
C ARG A 314 -1.93 -17.55 40.63
N THR A 315 -2.86 -18.42 40.26
CA THR A 315 -4.27 -18.43 40.69
C THR A 315 -4.34 -18.94 42.14
N PRO A 316 -5.15 -18.35 43.03
CA PRO A 316 -5.68 -19.03 44.17
C PRO A 316 -6.98 -19.74 43.79
N ALA A 317 -7.03 -21.01 44.14
CA ALA A 317 -8.22 -21.82 44.08
C ALA A 317 -9.28 -21.34 45.11
N ASN A 318 -10.52 -21.22 44.70
CA ASN A 318 -11.68 -21.66 45.48
C ASN A 318 -12.91 -21.71 44.59
N GLY A 319 -13.57 -22.86 44.64
CA GLY A 319 -14.74 -23.20 43.87
C GLY A 319 -16.02 -22.53 44.31
N VAL A 320 -16.96 -22.56 43.44
CA VAL A 320 -18.34 -23.00 43.71
C VAL A 320 -19.05 -23.14 42.35
N GLU A 321 -19.56 -24.32 42.13
CA GLU A 321 -20.40 -24.80 41.06
C GLU A 321 -21.84 -24.30 41.30
N VAL A 322 -22.48 -23.66 40.29
CA VAL A 322 -23.95 -23.66 40.16
C VAL A 322 -24.34 -23.67 38.68
N ALA A 323 -25.01 -24.74 38.33
CA ALA A 323 -25.67 -24.95 37.06
C ALA A 323 -26.93 -24.07 36.91
N ALA A 324 -27.18 -23.55 35.70
CA ALA A 324 -28.52 -23.12 35.30
C ALA A 324 -28.73 -23.38 33.80
N ALA A 325 -29.82 -24.09 33.53
CA ALA A 325 -30.32 -24.56 32.24
C ALA A 325 -30.91 -23.42 31.38
N PRO A 326 -31.07 -23.63 30.05
CA PRO A 326 -31.63 -22.65 29.13
C PRO A 326 -33.17 -22.66 29.13
N PRO A 327 -33.84 -21.54 28.83
CA PRO A 327 -35.29 -21.53 28.69
C PRO A 327 -35.74 -21.98 27.29
N SER A 328 -36.77 -22.83 27.30
CA SER A 328 -37.54 -23.32 26.16
C SER A 328 -38.49 -22.26 25.63
N PHE A 329 -38.68 -22.18 24.33
CA PHE A 329 -39.79 -21.48 23.67
C PHE A 329 -40.98 -22.42 23.47
N PRO A 330 -42.20 -21.99 23.70
CA PRO A 330 -43.42 -22.67 23.22
C PRO A 330 -43.97 -22.00 21.94
N PRO A 331 -45.02 -22.60 21.32
CA PRO A 331 -45.23 -22.74 19.86
C PRO A 331 -45.74 -21.51 19.14
#